data_557ffbae9707aa7552c2cfa451cfea70
#
_entry.id   557ffbae9707aa7552c2cfa451cfea70
#
_cell.length_a   1.000
_cell.length_b   1.000
_cell.length_c   1.000
_cell.angle_alpha   90.00
_cell.angle_beta   90.00
_cell.angle_gamma   90.00
#
_symmetry.space_group_name_H-M   'P 1'
#
loop_
_entity.id
_entity.type
_entity.pdbx_description
1 polymer ?
#
loop_
_entity_poly.entity_id
_entity_poly.type
_entity_poly.pdbx_seq_one_letter_code
_entity_poly.pdbx_strand_id
1 'polypeptide(L)'
;MKVKYLGIMFAFLCVSFKNLHLMSLYDLRCENLKNPIALDNTSPHFSWKIRSHSIMKQLGYEIQVATDSIKLVQGNADLWNSGFIESDQSIMVSYEGKELKSRMLCFWRVRIKNNFGKYSTWSDIQRFAIGILDNELFHGRYIGLAYGDVRSPLLRKSFNVERKTTTFLHVNSLGYHEVYVNGEKVDKQVLSPAVSQLDKRSLIVTYDISDFVFEGKNELIIWLGQGWYKKPGHFKAQYSGPLVKAQVDALENSKWQTLTVTDSTWQGCESGYSDTGTWKALHFGGERIDARVVPRELVSQELDKRKWEDVIEVSVREHKVSPQMCEPNQIQEVLTPKSITPLGEDTWLVDMGKVLTGWFELRTPVLSEGHEITTFYSDYMKEDGTLEEQGESDVYIASGHKGG
;
A
#
# COMPACT_ATOMS: atom_id res chain seq x y z
N MET A 1 49.62 5.44 -74.85
CA MET A 1 48.89 4.81 -73.73
C MET A 1 49.08 5.70 -72.51
N LYS A 2 48.05 6.54 -72.17
CA LYS A 2 48.10 7.52 -71.08
C LYS A 2 47.35 6.92 -69.89
N VAL A 3 48.06 6.61 -68.81
CA VAL A 3 47.47 6.20 -67.56
C VAL A 3 47.03 7.42 -66.74
N LYS A 4 45.74 7.57 -66.48
CA LYS A 4 45.19 8.62 -65.55
C LYS A 4 45.21 8.04 -64.17
N TYR A 5 45.91 8.68 -63.24
CA TYR A 5 45.74 8.43 -61.81
C TYR A 5 44.52 9.18 -61.27
N LEU A 6 43.59 8.43 -60.70
CA LEU A 6 42.43 8.96 -59.99
C LEU A 6 42.80 9.00 -58.50
N GLY A 7 42.99 10.21 -57.98
CA GLY A 7 43.25 10.42 -56.57
C GLY A 7 41.93 10.40 -55.80
N ILE A 8 41.77 9.43 -54.91
CA ILE A 8 40.65 9.37 -53.96
C ILE A 8 41.04 10.16 -52.72
N MET A 9 40.39 11.30 -52.50
CA MET A 9 40.57 12.12 -51.32
C MET A 9 39.62 11.61 -50.23
N PHE A 10 40.16 10.94 -49.21
CA PHE A 10 39.41 10.55 -48.02
C PHE A 10 39.22 11.79 -47.12
N ALA A 11 38.02 12.33 -47.09
CA ALA A 11 37.61 13.32 -46.08
C ALA A 11 37.36 12.60 -44.75
N PHE A 12 38.28 12.73 -43.79
CA PHE A 12 38.03 12.33 -42.41
C PHE A 12 37.04 13.29 -41.80
N LEU A 13 35.77 12.86 -41.66
CA LEU A 13 34.79 13.55 -40.83
C LEU A 13 35.16 13.28 -39.35
N CYS A 14 35.88 14.21 -38.73
CA CYS A 14 36.01 14.25 -37.28
C CYS A 14 34.66 14.54 -36.66
N VAL A 15 33.90 13.50 -36.39
CA VAL A 15 32.72 13.60 -35.48
C VAL A 15 33.30 13.79 -34.09
N SER A 16 33.38 15.04 -33.66
CA SER A 16 33.61 15.36 -32.25
C SER A 16 32.40 14.86 -31.45
N PHE A 17 32.50 13.66 -30.89
CA PHE A 17 31.65 13.25 -29.79
C PHE A 17 31.92 14.23 -28.64
N LYS A 18 31.14 15.28 -28.55
CA LYS A 18 31.00 16.01 -27.30
C LYS A 18 30.53 14.98 -26.28
N ASN A 19 31.43 14.52 -25.42
CA ASN A 19 31.05 13.77 -24.22
C ASN A 19 30.07 14.67 -23.45
N LEU A 20 28.77 14.51 -23.71
CA LEU A 20 27.75 15.05 -22.84
C LEU A 20 27.98 14.33 -21.51
N HIS A 21 28.51 15.09 -20.52
CA HIS A 21 28.50 14.64 -19.14
C HIS A 21 27.03 14.58 -18.70
N LEU A 22 26.34 13.51 -19.06
CA LEU A 22 24.96 13.29 -18.69
C LEU A 22 24.91 13.08 -17.17
N MET A 23 24.46 14.10 -16.47
CA MET A 23 24.03 14.00 -15.07
C MET A 23 22.53 13.74 -15.07
N SER A 24 22.10 12.73 -14.35
CA SER A 24 20.69 12.46 -14.11
C SER A 24 20.42 12.31 -12.62
N LEU A 25 19.22 12.71 -12.22
CA LEU A 25 18.74 12.57 -10.85
C LEU A 25 17.79 11.38 -10.80
N TYR A 26 17.91 10.59 -9.76
CA TYR A 26 17.07 9.40 -9.58
C TYR A 26 16.80 9.17 -8.10
N ASP A 27 15.92 8.21 -7.79
CA ASP A 27 15.46 7.88 -6.43
C ASP A 27 15.04 9.14 -5.65
N LEU A 28 14.19 9.94 -6.32
CA LEU A 28 13.61 11.14 -5.74
C LEU A 28 12.60 10.74 -4.66
N ARG A 29 12.73 11.34 -3.48
CA ARG A 29 11.89 11.02 -2.33
C ARG A 29 11.41 12.28 -1.64
N CYS A 30 10.21 12.19 -1.09
CA CYS A 30 9.64 13.16 -0.18
C CYS A 30 9.36 12.43 1.14
N GLU A 31 9.90 12.92 2.28
CA GLU A 31 9.87 12.23 3.58
C GLU A 31 10.37 10.77 3.50
N ASN A 32 11.45 10.55 2.74
CA ASN A 32 12.02 9.23 2.42
C ASN A 32 11.07 8.26 1.68
N LEU A 33 9.88 8.68 1.29
CA LEU A 33 8.89 7.90 0.55
C LEU A 33 8.88 8.27 -0.93
N LYS A 34 8.48 7.33 -1.78
CA LYS A 34 8.25 7.57 -3.21
C LYS A 34 6.82 8.02 -3.44
N ASN A 35 6.64 9.23 -3.99
CA ASN A 35 5.32 9.78 -4.33
C ASN A 35 4.29 9.62 -3.20
N PRO A 36 4.59 9.98 -1.94
CA PRO A 36 3.66 9.81 -0.84
C PRO A 36 2.40 10.61 -1.05
N ILE A 37 1.25 10.04 -0.72
CA ILE A 37 -0.05 10.67 -0.92
C ILE A 37 -0.78 11.00 0.39
N ALA A 38 -0.08 10.87 1.54
CA ALA A 38 -0.66 11.16 2.85
C ALA A 38 0.43 11.52 3.87
N LEU A 39 1.13 12.64 3.65
CA LEU A 39 2.11 13.14 4.62
C LEU A 39 1.42 13.69 5.87
N ASP A 40 2.01 13.47 7.05
CA ASP A 40 1.47 13.94 8.33
C ASP A 40 2.04 15.30 8.76
N ASN A 41 2.82 15.95 7.89
CA ASN A 41 3.39 17.27 8.13
C ASN A 41 3.24 18.19 6.91
N THR A 42 3.27 19.50 7.14
CA THR A 42 3.11 20.54 6.12
C THR A 42 4.44 21.17 5.67
N SER A 43 5.56 20.68 6.19
CA SER A 43 6.91 21.13 5.81
C SER A 43 7.78 19.93 5.47
N PRO A 44 7.49 19.24 4.35
CA PRO A 44 8.17 17.99 4.01
C PRO A 44 9.62 18.23 3.58
N HIS A 45 10.41 17.15 3.61
CA HIS A 45 11.80 17.14 3.17
C HIS A 45 11.95 16.38 1.86
N PHE A 46 12.84 16.86 0.98
CA PHE A 46 13.14 16.26 -0.30
C PHE A 46 14.53 15.63 -0.30
N SER A 47 14.65 14.51 -1.02
CA SER A 47 15.94 13.81 -1.21
C SER A 47 16.03 13.30 -2.65
N TRP A 48 17.28 13.25 -3.17
CA TRP A 48 17.57 12.72 -4.49
C TRP A 48 18.95 12.10 -4.55
N LYS A 49 19.15 11.19 -5.49
CA LYS A 49 20.46 10.61 -5.81
C LYS A 49 20.93 11.10 -7.18
N ILE A 50 22.24 11.15 -7.35
CA ILE A 50 22.89 11.63 -8.57
C ILE A 50 23.55 10.47 -9.27
N ARG A 51 23.32 10.33 -10.57
CA ARG A 51 24.06 9.43 -11.46
C ARG A 51 24.88 10.26 -12.45
N SER A 52 26.18 9.99 -12.53
CA SER A 52 27.07 10.62 -13.49
C SER A 52 28.11 9.61 -13.99
N HIS A 53 28.53 9.73 -15.25
CA HIS A 53 29.62 8.94 -15.81
C HIS A 53 31.02 9.48 -15.46
N SER A 54 31.10 10.67 -14.88
CA SER A 54 32.35 11.29 -14.44
C SER A 54 32.31 11.63 -12.95
N ILE A 55 33.48 11.67 -12.31
CA ILE A 55 33.62 12.14 -10.93
C ILE A 55 33.22 13.62 -10.90
N MET A 56 32.22 13.94 -10.13
CA MET A 56 31.72 15.30 -9.93
C MET A 56 31.21 15.50 -8.51
N LYS A 57 31.08 16.77 -8.10
CA LYS A 57 30.40 17.15 -6.86
C LYS A 57 29.21 18.05 -7.19
N GLN A 58 28.15 17.95 -6.43
CA GLN A 58 27.08 18.94 -6.41
C GLN A 58 27.62 20.24 -5.82
N LEU A 59 27.46 21.34 -6.54
CA LEU A 59 27.75 22.68 -6.03
C LEU A 59 26.49 23.33 -5.45
N GLY A 60 25.35 23.00 -6.00
CA GLY A 60 24.07 23.52 -5.55
C GLY A 60 22.92 22.85 -6.26
N TYR A 61 21.71 23.25 -5.84
CA TYR A 61 20.45 22.70 -6.38
C TYR A 61 19.42 23.83 -6.59
N GLU A 62 18.37 23.47 -7.30
CA GLU A 62 17.16 24.30 -7.45
C GLU A 62 15.96 23.35 -7.40
N ILE A 63 14.99 23.66 -6.53
CA ILE A 63 13.74 22.90 -6.34
C ILE A 63 12.56 23.75 -6.77
N GLN A 64 11.62 23.13 -7.43
CA GLN A 64 10.35 23.74 -7.79
C GLN A 64 9.19 22.88 -7.31
N VAL A 65 8.19 23.50 -6.69
CA VAL A 65 6.96 22.86 -6.21
C VAL A 65 5.74 23.64 -6.72
N ALA A 66 4.73 22.91 -7.20
CA ALA A 66 3.50 23.51 -7.69
C ALA A 66 2.27 22.68 -7.35
N THR A 67 1.09 23.29 -7.45
CA THR A 67 -0.20 22.63 -7.27
C THR A 67 -0.61 21.74 -8.45
N ASP A 68 0.11 21.85 -9.59
CA ASP A 68 -0.18 21.12 -10.82
C ASP A 68 1.12 20.84 -11.59
N SER A 69 1.24 19.65 -12.16
CA SER A 69 2.41 19.25 -12.96
C SER A 69 2.59 20.11 -14.23
N ILE A 70 1.49 20.54 -14.85
CA ILE A 70 1.52 21.40 -16.04
C ILE A 70 2.16 22.76 -15.70
N LYS A 71 1.87 23.31 -14.53
CA LYS A 71 2.50 24.55 -14.06
C LYS A 71 4.03 24.42 -13.99
N LEU A 72 4.54 23.29 -13.48
CA LEU A 72 5.99 23.04 -13.46
C LEU A 72 6.59 22.99 -14.87
N VAL A 73 5.91 22.32 -15.81
CA VAL A 73 6.35 22.29 -17.23
C VAL A 73 6.42 23.70 -17.81
N GLN A 74 5.47 24.55 -17.48
CA GLN A 74 5.41 25.97 -17.92
C GLN A 74 6.38 26.87 -17.15
N GLY A 75 7.13 26.36 -16.17
CA GLY A 75 8.05 27.15 -15.35
C GLY A 75 7.38 27.96 -14.23
N ASN A 76 6.09 27.71 -13.96
CA ASN A 76 5.32 28.36 -12.90
C ASN A 76 5.26 27.48 -11.65
N ALA A 77 6.19 27.67 -10.72
CA ALA A 77 6.24 27.00 -9.43
C ALA A 77 5.45 27.81 -8.38
N ASP A 78 4.12 27.70 -8.41
CA ASP A 78 3.22 28.55 -7.63
C ASP A 78 3.27 28.32 -6.11
N LEU A 79 3.88 27.21 -5.65
CA LEU A 79 4.07 26.92 -4.24
C LEU A 79 5.50 27.26 -3.76
N TRP A 80 6.52 26.86 -4.50
CA TRP A 80 7.90 27.13 -4.14
C TRP A 80 8.83 27.07 -5.35
N ASN A 81 9.67 28.09 -5.47
CA ASN A 81 10.84 28.11 -6.32
C ASN A 81 12.01 28.53 -5.45
N SER A 82 12.90 27.58 -5.10
CA SER A 82 14.04 27.86 -4.24
C SER A 82 15.06 28.83 -4.86
N GLY A 83 15.01 29.02 -6.18
CA GLY A 83 16.15 29.56 -6.91
C GLY A 83 17.37 28.65 -6.76
N PHE A 84 18.55 29.14 -7.17
CA PHE A 84 19.78 28.41 -6.98
C PHE A 84 20.25 28.54 -5.51
N ILE A 85 20.36 27.40 -4.83
CA ILE A 85 20.92 27.27 -3.47
C ILE A 85 22.29 26.62 -3.57
N GLU A 86 23.33 27.32 -3.11
CA GLU A 86 24.70 26.76 -3.04
C GLU A 86 24.80 25.81 -1.85
N SER A 87 24.78 24.50 -2.13
CA SER A 87 24.83 23.45 -1.12
C SER A 87 25.09 22.10 -1.77
N ASP A 88 25.84 21.24 -1.14
CA ASP A 88 26.05 19.84 -1.54
C ASP A 88 25.00 18.88 -0.92
N GLN A 89 24.08 19.43 -0.10
CA GLN A 89 22.99 18.66 0.50
C GLN A 89 22.06 18.10 -0.59
N SER A 90 21.78 16.81 -0.52
CA SER A 90 20.85 16.10 -1.40
C SER A 90 19.91 15.16 -0.65
N ILE A 91 19.93 15.22 0.67
CA ILE A 91 19.14 14.40 1.58
C ILE A 91 18.46 15.31 2.60
N MET A 92 17.16 15.11 2.82
CA MET A 92 16.35 15.84 3.79
C MET A 92 16.45 17.37 3.64
N VAL A 93 16.33 17.83 2.40
CA VAL A 93 16.26 19.28 2.10
C VAL A 93 14.85 19.77 2.44
N SER A 94 14.75 20.72 3.36
CA SER A 94 13.47 21.24 3.85
C SER A 94 12.71 22.00 2.78
N TYR A 95 11.40 21.84 2.76
CA TYR A 95 10.48 22.69 2.02
C TYR A 95 10.37 24.06 2.71
N GLU A 96 10.62 25.13 1.96
CA GLU A 96 10.60 26.52 2.47
C GLU A 96 9.64 27.40 1.63
N GLY A 97 8.64 26.79 1.00
CA GLY A 97 7.67 27.47 0.19
C GLY A 97 6.45 27.96 0.96
N LYS A 98 5.35 28.20 0.22
CA LYS A 98 4.07 28.58 0.81
C LYS A 98 3.52 27.46 1.69
N GLU A 99 2.75 27.84 2.71
CA GLU A 99 2.10 26.92 3.63
C GLU A 99 1.30 25.84 2.87
N LEU A 100 1.58 24.58 3.17
CA LEU A 100 0.83 23.43 2.67
C LEU A 100 -0.31 23.11 3.64
N LYS A 101 -1.44 22.68 3.09
CA LYS A 101 -2.65 22.42 3.85
C LYS A 101 -3.05 20.95 3.77
N SER A 102 -3.82 20.49 4.75
CA SER A 102 -4.46 19.17 4.74
C SER A 102 -5.10 18.86 3.38
N ARG A 103 -4.86 17.65 2.87
CA ARG A 103 -5.34 17.14 1.58
C ARG A 103 -4.76 17.84 0.33
N MET A 104 -3.73 18.68 0.45
CA MET A 104 -3.15 19.37 -0.71
C MET A 104 -2.29 18.38 -1.53
N LEU A 105 -2.62 18.21 -2.81
CA LEU A 105 -1.80 17.49 -3.79
C LEU A 105 -0.79 18.46 -4.42
N CYS A 106 0.48 18.06 -4.43
CA CYS A 106 1.61 18.86 -4.89
C CYS A 106 2.48 18.06 -5.86
N PHE A 107 3.16 18.78 -6.73
CA PHE A 107 4.12 18.24 -7.68
C PHE A 107 5.45 18.97 -7.51
N TRP A 108 6.57 18.24 -7.67
CA TRP A 108 7.88 18.82 -7.50
C TRP A 108 8.90 18.24 -8.46
N ARG A 109 9.95 19.01 -8.70
CA ARG A 109 11.13 18.61 -9.46
C ARG A 109 12.37 19.32 -8.92
N VAL A 110 13.54 18.76 -9.22
CA VAL A 110 14.83 19.30 -8.81
C VAL A 110 15.83 19.26 -9.96
N ARG A 111 16.74 20.22 -10.01
CA ARG A 111 17.96 20.17 -10.81
C ARG A 111 19.15 20.55 -9.97
N ILE A 112 20.33 20.10 -10.37
CA ILE A 112 21.58 20.42 -9.68
C ILE A 112 22.57 21.15 -10.60
N LYS A 113 23.46 21.92 -9.99
CA LYS A 113 24.65 22.47 -10.63
C LYS A 113 25.87 21.76 -10.09
N ASN A 114 26.77 21.30 -10.96
CA ASN A 114 27.98 20.62 -10.57
C ASN A 114 29.15 21.60 -10.38
N ASN A 115 30.27 21.08 -9.84
CA ASN A 115 31.52 21.84 -9.61
C ASN A 115 32.21 22.33 -10.90
N PHE A 116 31.74 21.92 -12.09
CA PHE A 116 32.16 22.46 -13.39
C PHE A 116 31.22 23.59 -13.88
N GLY A 117 30.30 24.04 -13.05
CA GLY A 117 29.37 25.12 -13.37
C GLY A 117 28.20 24.71 -14.29
N LYS A 118 28.03 23.41 -14.59
CA LYS A 118 26.97 22.91 -15.47
C LYS A 118 25.75 22.47 -14.71
N TYR A 119 24.55 22.82 -15.19
CA TYR A 119 23.29 22.32 -14.69
C TYR A 119 22.95 20.94 -15.28
N SER A 120 22.29 20.09 -14.47
CA SER A 120 21.56 18.94 -14.99
C SER A 120 20.30 19.41 -15.73
N THR A 121 19.66 18.52 -16.47
CA THR A 121 18.22 18.68 -16.76
C THR A 121 17.42 18.66 -15.46
N TRP A 122 16.20 19.17 -15.51
CA TRP A 122 15.24 18.92 -14.44
C TRP A 122 15.01 17.41 -14.30
N SER A 123 14.80 16.97 -13.08
CA SER A 123 14.35 15.60 -12.81
C SER A 123 12.96 15.35 -13.41
N ASP A 124 12.55 14.11 -13.47
CA ASP A 124 11.15 13.76 -13.64
C ASP A 124 10.32 14.41 -12.54
N ILE A 125 9.10 14.85 -12.91
CA ILE A 125 8.16 15.42 -11.95
C ILE A 125 7.68 14.31 -11.03
N GLN A 126 7.82 14.53 -9.73
CA GLN A 126 7.29 13.68 -8.68
C GLN A 126 6.07 14.36 -8.04
N ARG A 127 5.24 13.56 -7.36
CA ARG A 127 4.11 14.08 -6.59
C ARG A 127 4.24 13.78 -5.11
N PHE A 128 3.57 14.55 -4.30
CA PHE A 128 3.26 14.23 -2.90
C PHE A 128 1.92 14.87 -2.53
N ALA A 129 1.27 14.33 -1.51
CA ALA A 129 0.09 14.98 -0.95
C ALA A 129 0.17 15.00 0.58
N ILE A 130 -0.36 16.07 1.14
CA ILE A 130 -0.61 16.15 2.59
C ILE A 130 -1.84 15.29 2.89
N GLY A 131 -1.76 14.47 3.92
CA GLY A 131 -2.85 13.63 4.36
C GLY A 131 -3.98 14.42 5.04
N ILE A 132 -4.95 13.72 5.59
CA ILE A 132 -5.99 14.29 6.43
C ILE A 132 -5.36 14.60 7.79
N LEU A 133 -5.03 15.86 8.05
CA LEU A 133 -4.46 16.33 9.32
C LEU A 133 -5.53 16.87 10.27
N ASP A 134 -6.65 17.25 9.72
CA ASP A 134 -7.81 17.77 10.44
C ASP A 134 -8.92 16.72 10.44
N ASN A 135 -9.28 16.24 11.63
CA ASN A 135 -10.31 15.21 11.79
C ASN A 135 -11.70 15.66 11.31
N GLU A 136 -11.96 16.97 11.24
CA GLU A 136 -13.20 17.50 10.70
C GLU A 136 -13.34 17.26 9.18
N LEU A 137 -12.22 17.04 8.49
CA LEU A 137 -12.20 16.67 7.07
C LEU A 137 -12.37 15.17 6.81
N PHE A 138 -12.46 14.35 7.86
CA PHE A 138 -12.68 12.91 7.78
C PHE A 138 -14.08 12.56 8.28
N HIS A 139 -15.06 12.60 7.39
CA HIS A 139 -16.49 12.64 7.74
C HIS A 139 -17.12 11.30 8.11
N GLY A 140 -16.57 10.15 7.68
CA GLY A 140 -17.15 8.83 7.96
C GLY A 140 -17.33 8.52 9.44
N ARG A 141 -18.13 7.48 9.72
CA ARG A 141 -18.29 6.88 11.04
C ARG A 141 -17.57 5.53 11.09
N TYR A 142 -17.19 5.10 12.28
CA TYR A 142 -16.74 3.72 12.43
C TYR A 142 -17.92 2.80 12.29
N ILE A 143 -17.81 1.81 11.42
CA ILE A 143 -18.82 0.80 11.16
C ILE A 143 -18.27 -0.61 11.39
N GLY A 144 -19.16 -1.54 11.73
CA GLY A 144 -18.86 -2.97 11.87
C GLY A 144 -20.15 -3.78 11.74
N LEU A 145 -20.05 -5.13 11.85
CA LEU A 145 -21.23 -5.97 11.85
C LEU A 145 -21.95 -5.93 13.21
N ALA A 146 -23.27 -6.06 13.22
CA ALA A 146 -24.09 -6.01 14.43
C ALA A 146 -23.72 -7.12 15.45
N TYR A 147 -23.32 -8.29 14.96
CA TYR A 147 -22.80 -9.37 15.80
C TYR A 147 -21.27 -9.32 15.80
N GLY A 148 -20.75 -8.91 16.91
CA GLY A 148 -19.35 -8.53 17.05
C GLY A 148 -18.33 -9.66 17.19
N ASP A 149 -18.70 -10.93 16.97
CA ASP A 149 -17.80 -12.09 17.00
C ASP A 149 -17.27 -12.48 15.62
N VAL A 150 -17.74 -11.84 14.54
CA VAL A 150 -17.15 -12.01 13.20
C VAL A 150 -15.78 -11.34 13.13
N ARG A 151 -14.76 -12.16 12.93
CA ARG A 151 -13.35 -11.74 12.98
C ARG A 151 -12.86 -11.11 11.70
N SER A 152 -13.45 -11.50 10.58
CA SER A 152 -13.00 -11.09 9.25
C SER A 152 -14.21 -10.80 8.36
N PRO A 153 -14.94 -9.69 8.59
CA PRO A 153 -16.10 -9.33 7.77
C PRO A 153 -15.69 -8.67 6.46
N LEU A 154 -16.51 -8.87 5.44
CA LEU A 154 -16.55 -8.07 4.22
C LEU A 154 -17.56 -6.94 4.41
N LEU A 155 -17.17 -5.71 4.09
CA LEU A 155 -18.05 -4.54 4.07
C LEU A 155 -18.09 -3.97 2.66
N ARG A 156 -19.28 -3.62 2.14
CA ARG A 156 -19.45 -3.10 0.78
C ARG A 156 -20.23 -1.80 0.71
N LYS A 157 -19.91 -0.99 -0.30
CA LYS A 157 -20.64 0.22 -0.68
C LYS A 157 -20.53 0.46 -2.17
N SER A 158 -21.65 0.76 -2.84
CA SER A 158 -21.62 1.35 -4.17
C SER A 158 -21.55 2.87 -4.08
N PHE A 159 -20.78 3.49 -4.99
CA PHE A 159 -20.68 4.94 -5.13
C PHE A 159 -20.57 5.33 -6.60
N ASN A 160 -20.88 6.58 -6.92
CA ASN A 160 -20.82 7.10 -8.29
C ASN A 160 -19.64 8.04 -8.48
N VAL A 161 -19.01 7.95 -9.64
CA VAL A 161 -17.97 8.87 -10.12
C VAL A 161 -18.53 9.58 -11.36
N GLU A 162 -18.66 10.90 -11.32
CA GLU A 162 -19.21 11.65 -12.46
C GLU A 162 -18.23 11.72 -13.62
N ARG A 163 -16.95 11.87 -13.31
CA ARG A 163 -15.86 11.95 -14.29
C ARG A 163 -14.58 11.36 -13.72
N LYS A 164 -13.84 10.61 -14.53
CA LYS A 164 -12.55 10.06 -14.14
C LYS A 164 -11.57 11.18 -13.80
N THR A 165 -11.09 11.22 -12.57
CA THR A 165 -10.14 12.19 -12.03
C THR A 165 -9.31 11.55 -10.92
N THR A 166 -8.35 12.28 -10.35
CA THR A 166 -7.61 11.81 -9.18
C THR A 166 -8.59 11.50 -8.06
N THR A 167 -8.62 10.25 -7.62
CA THR A 167 -9.55 9.74 -6.62
C THR A 167 -8.78 9.02 -5.52
N PHE A 168 -8.93 9.49 -4.29
CA PHE A 168 -8.28 8.90 -3.13
C PHE A 168 -9.31 8.24 -2.22
N LEU A 169 -8.92 7.10 -1.66
CA LEU A 169 -9.64 6.42 -0.59
C LEU A 169 -8.79 6.51 0.68
N HIS A 170 -9.38 7.03 1.73
CA HIS A 170 -8.81 7.13 3.06
C HIS A 170 -9.44 6.08 3.96
N VAL A 171 -8.65 5.20 4.57
CA VAL A 171 -9.13 4.12 5.42
C VAL A 171 -8.45 4.17 6.77
N ASN A 172 -9.23 4.23 7.83
CA ASN A 172 -8.79 4.07 9.21
C ASN A 172 -9.50 2.86 9.81
N SER A 173 -8.79 1.76 9.99
CA SER A 173 -9.34 0.56 10.61
C SER A 173 -8.80 0.34 12.02
N LEU A 174 -9.65 -0.19 12.87
CA LEU A 174 -9.30 -0.79 14.15
C LEU A 174 -9.28 -2.31 13.93
N GLY A 175 -8.10 -2.83 13.63
CA GLY A 175 -7.83 -4.12 13.04
C GLY A 175 -7.08 -3.95 11.71
N TYR A 176 -6.97 -5.02 10.93
CA TYR A 176 -6.41 -4.99 9.58
C TYR A 176 -7.49 -4.77 8.52
N HIS A 177 -7.07 -4.32 7.35
CA HIS A 177 -7.95 -4.22 6.19
C HIS A 177 -7.21 -4.52 4.88
N GLU A 178 -7.96 -5.01 3.92
CA GLU A 178 -7.65 -5.00 2.50
C GLU A 178 -8.76 -4.25 1.76
N VAL A 179 -8.41 -3.62 0.65
CA VAL A 179 -9.34 -2.81 -0.13
C VAL A 179 -9.43 -3.31 -1.56
N TYR A 180 -10.66 -3.41 -2.05
CA TYR A 180 -10.96 -3.81 -3.42
C TYR A 180 -11.94 -2.81 -4.04
N VAL A 181 -11.65 -2.41 -5.26
CA VAL A 181 -12.53 -1.55 -6.05
C VAL A 181 -12.86 -2.29 -7.35
N ASN A 182 -14.14 -2.44 -7.62
CA ASN A 182 -14.64 -3.16 -8.80
C ASN A 182 -14.05 -4.60 -8.96
N GLY A 183 -13.79 -5.25 -7.82
CA GLY A 183 -13.25 -6.61 -7.75
C GLY A 183 -11.72 -6.69 -7.76
N GLU A 184 -11.01 -5.61 -7.98
CA GLU A 184 -9.55 -5.58 -8.00
C GLU A 184 -8.97 -5.04 -6.69
N LYS A 185 -7.95 -5.73 -6.15
CA LYS A 185 -7.19 -5.23 -4.98
C LYS A 185 -6.40 -3.99 -5.38
N VAL A 186 -6.58 -2.90 -4.62
CA VAL A 186 -6.05 -1.58 -5.02
C VAL A 186 -4.56 -1.41 -4.85
N ASP A 187 -3.88 -2.29 -4.11
CA ASP A 187 -2.45 -2.23 -3.91
C ASP A 187 -1.82 -3.60 -3.58
N LYS A 188 -0.51 -3.59 -3.32
CA LYS A 188 0.28 -4.77 -2.93
C LYS A 188 0.59 -4.81 -1.43
N GLN A 189 0.01 -3.90 -0.65
CA GLN A 189 0.22 -3.88 0.79
C GLN A 189 -0.43 -5.09 1.44
N VAL A 190 0.17 -5.54 2.53
CA VAL A 190 -0.33 -6.62 3.37
C VAL A 190 -0.30 -6.17 4.83
N LEU A 191 -1.20 -6.70 5.65
CA LEU A 191 -1.30 -6.38 7.07
C LEU A 191 -1.43 -4.86 7.32
N SER A 192 -2.24 -4.18 6.51
CA SER A 192 -2.53 -2.75 6.67
C SER A 192 -3.64 -2.52 7.71
N PRO A 193 -3.56 -1.45 8.49
CA PRO A 193 -2.46 -0.50 8.68
C PRO A 193 -1.30 -1.09 9.48
N ALA A 194 -0.16 -0.38 9.54
CA ALA A 194 0.91 -0.70 10.47
C ALA A 194 0.41 -0.70 11.92
N VAL A 195 1.04 -1.54 12.75
CA VAL A 195 0.65 -1.68 14.16
C VAL A 195 0.86 -0.38 14.93
N SER A 196 -0.14 0.02 15.70
CA SER A 196 -0.10 1.18 16.59
C SER A 196 -0.77 0.86 17.92
N GLN A 197 -0.62 1.74 18.92
CA GLN A 197 -1.38 1.63 20.16
C GLN A 197 -2.78 2.21 19.94
N LEU A 198 -3.73 1.36 19.55
CA LEU A 198 -5.08 1.77 19.09
C LEU A 198 -5.93 2.48 20.16
N ASP A 199 -5.57 2.39 21.44
CA ASP A 199 -6.15 3.18 22.53
C ASP A 199 -5.61 4.61 22.60
N LYS A 200 -4.51 4.91 21.89
CA LYS A 200 -3.87 6.24 21.84
C LYS A 200 -3.85 6.83 20.44
N ARG A 201 -3.61 6.00 19.43
CA ARG A 201 -3.46 6.42 18.03
C ARG A 201 -3.91 5.34 17.08
N SER A 202 -4.67 5.72 16.05
CA SER A 202 -4.91 4.90 14.86
C SER A 202 -4.41 5.60 13.59
N LEU A 203 -4.16 4.82 12.54
CA LEU A 203 -3.51 5.29 11.33
C LEU A 203 -4.49 5.32 10.16
N ILE A 204 -4.46 6.39 9.38
CA ILE A 204 -5.15 6.49 8.10
C ILE A 204 -4.19 6.00 7.02
N VAL A 205 -4.57 4.97 6.30
CA VAL A 205 -3.92 4.57 5.04
C VAL A 205 -4.68 5.21 3.90
N THR A 206 -3.96 5.90 3.02
CA THR A 206 -4.55 6.53 1.84
C THR A 206 -4.15 5.74 0.60
N TYR A 207 -5.12 5.42 -0.25
CA TYR A 207 -4.96 4.71 -1.50
C TYR A 207 -5.31 5.61 -2.67
N ASP A 208 -4.48 5.63 -3.71
CA ASP A 208 -4.85 6.20 -5.00
C ASP A 208 -5.64 5.16 -5.79
N ILE A 209 -6.93 5.37 -5.88
CA ILE A 209 -7.85 4.49 -6.59
C ILE A 209 -8.25 5.01 -7.98
N SER A 210 -7.54 6.03 -8.48
CA SER A 210 -7.86 6.68 -9.76
C SER A 210 -7.92 5.74 -10.95
N ASP A 211 -7.08 4.70 -10.96
CA ASP A 211 -7.02 3.72 -12.04
C ASP A 211 -8.05 2.59 -11.90
N PHE A 212 -8.62 2.42 -10.71
CA PHE A 212 -9.59 1.39 -10.39
C PHE A 212 -11.05 1.84 -10.55
N VAL A 213 -11.29 3.16 -10.61
CA VAL A 213 -12.64 3.73 -10.79
C VAL A 213 -12.91 4.08 -12.25
N PHE A 214 -14.17 3.99 -12.63
CA PHE A 214 -14.69 4.44 -13.92
C PHE A 214 -15.91 5.36 -13.75
N GLU A 215 -16.28 6.06 -14.79
CA GLU A 215 -17.47 6.91 -14.76
C GLU A 215 -18.74 6.07 -14.54
N GLY A 216 -19.61 6.54 -13.65
CA GLY A 216 -20.80 5.84 -13.24
C GLY A 216 -20.63 5.09 -11.92
N LYS A 217 -21.36 3.98 -11.76
CA LYS A 217 -21.43 3.21 -10.52
C LYS A 217 -20.19 2.36 -10.34
N ASN A 218 -19.53 2.51 -9.18
CA ASN A 218 -18.41 1.70 -8.73
C ASN A 218 -18.77 0.96 -7.45
N GLU A 219 -18.08 -0.13 -7.16
CA GLU A 219 -18.23 -0.91 -5.93
C GLU A 219 -16.93 -0.90 -5.13
N LEU A 220 -17.04 -0.54 -3.86
CA LEU A 220 -15.96 -0.58 -2.88
C LEU A 220 -16.21 -1.71 -1.90
N ILE A 221 -15.21 -2.56 -1.70
CA ILE A 221 -15.19 -3.59 -0.67
C ILE A 221 -14.01 -3.33 0.24
N ILE A 222 -14.27 -3.37 1.54
CA ILE A 222 -13.24 -3.37 2.58
C ILE A 222 -13.35 -4.71 3.31
N TRP A 223 -12.34 -5.53 3.18
CA TRP A 223 -12.20 -6.80 3.88
C TRP A 223 -11.44 -6.55 5.17
N LEU A 224 -12.07 -6.77 6.32
CA LEU A 224 -11.46 -6.51 7.61
C LEU A 224 -10.87 -7.79 8.22
N GLY A 225 -9.81 -7.61 8.98
CA GLY A 225 -9.22 -8.61 9.86
C GLY A 225 -9.09 -8.08 11.28
N GLN A 226 -9.23 -8.93 12.29
CA GLN A 226 -9.17 -8.49 13.67
C GLN A 226 -7.80 -7.90 14.04
N GLY A 227 -6.70 -8.47 13.52
CA GLY A 227 -5.35 -8.05 13.83
C GLY A 227 -5.12 -7.94 15.34
N TRP A 228 -4.54 -6.84 15.79
CA TRP A 228 -4.25 -6.58 17.20
C TRP A 228 -5.41 -5.92 17.97
N TYR A 229 -6.54 -5.61 17.33
CA TYR A 229 -7.61 -4.81 17.94
C TYR A 229 -8.21 -5.44 19.19
N LYS A 230 -8.34 -6.75 19.24
CA LYS A 230 -8.94 -7.44 20.40
C LYS A 230 -8.00 -8.45 21.06
N LYS A 231 -6.71 -8.39 20.80
CA LYS A 231 -5.76 -9.36 21.39
C LYS A 231 -5.59 -9.07 22.89
N PRO A 232 -5.65 -10.09 23.75
CA PRO A 232 -5.48 -9.92 25.21
C PRO A 232 -4.16 -9.23 25.56
N GLY A 233 -4.24 -8.25 26.47
CA GLY A 233 -3.07 -7.54 26.98
C GLY A 233 -2.59 -6.36 26.16
N HIS A 234 -3.09 -6.14 24.92
CA HIS A 234 -2.64 -5.06 24.06
C HIS A 234 -3.44 -3.76 24.24
N PHE A 235 -4.78 -3.85 24.30
CA PHE A 235 -5.67 -2.73 24.65
C PHE A 235 -7.10 -3.24 24.87
N LYS A 236 -7.93 -2.39 25.48
CA LYS A 236 -9.33 -2.72 25.74
C LYS A 236 -10.19 -2.29 24.57
N ALA A 237 -10.48 -3.22 23.67
CA ALA A 237 -11.45 -2.99 22.60
C ALA A 237 -12.84 -2.72 23.19
N GLN A 238 -13.49 -1.66 22.70
CA GLN A 238 -14.86 -1.30 23.11
C GLN A 238 -15.92 -2.13 22.38
N TYR A 239 -15.55 -2.67 21.22
CA TYR A 239 -16.40 -3.48 20.37
C TYR A 239 -15.70 -4.81 20.05
N SER A 240 -16.46 -5.86 19.79
CA SER A 240 -15.92 -7.21 19.71
C SER A 240 -15.30 -7.58 18.36
N GLY A 241 -15.71 -6.92 17.26
CA GLY A 241 -15.18 -7.13 15.90
C GLY A 241 -14.27 -6.01 15.44
N PRO A 242 -13.61 -6.16 14.30
CA PRO A 242 -12.87 -5.08 13.68
C PRO A 242 -13.81 -3.99 13.17
N LEU A 243 -13.34 -2.75 13.19
CA LEU A 243 -14.08 -1.56 12.78
C LEU A 243 -13.34 -0.81 11.69
N VAL A 244 -14.07 -0.08 10.85
CA VAL A 244 -13.48 0.80 9.85
C VAL A 244 -14.22 2.12 9.75
N LYS A 245 -13.45 3.18 9.53
CA LYS A 245 -13.89 4.50 9.08
C LYS A 245 -13.19 4.80 7.76
N ALA A 246 -13.95 5.09 6.71
CA ALA A 246 -13.40 5.32 5.38
C ALA A 246 -14.13 6.45 4.65
N GLN A 247 -13.42 7.07 3.69
CA GLN A 247 -13.91 8.16 2.87
C GLN A 247 -13.27 8.11 1.49
N VAL A 248 -14.07 8.25 0.45
CA VAL A 248 -13.61 8.39 -0.94
C VAL A 248 -13.76 9.84 -1.36
N ASP A 249 -12.67 10.42 -1.85
CA ASP A 249 -12.62 11.80 -2.32
C ASP A 249 -12.11 11.85 -3.77
N ALA A 250 -12.78 12.63 -4.62
CA ALA A 250 -12.35 12.93 -5.99
C ALA A 250 -11.87 14.37 -6.10
N LEU A 251 -10.82 14.62 -6.90
CA LEU A 251 -10.28 15.95 -7.14
C LEU A 251 -10.95 16.60 -8.34
N GLU A 252 -11.88 17.50 -8.10
CA GLU A 252 -12.61 18.24 -9.13
C GLU A 252 -12.31 19.73 -9.07
N ASN A 253 -11.89 20.31 -10.21
CA ASN A 253 -11.58 21.74 -10.31
C ASN A 253 -10.65 22.23 -9.18
N SER A 254 -9.62 21.44 -8.87
CA SER A 254 -8.65 21.68 -7.78
C SER A 254 -9.27 21.69 -6.37
N LYS A 255 -10.43 21.09 -6.18
CA LYS A 255 -11.10 20.91 -4.90
C LYS A 255 -11.47 19.44 -4.69
N TRP A 256 -11.31 18.96 -3.48
CA TRP A 256 -11.74 17.61 -3.12
C TRP A 256 -13.25 17.58 -2.87
N GLN A 257 -13.91 16.66 -3.56
CA GLN A 257 -15.33 16.31 -3.40
C GLN A 257 -15.43 14.95 -2.73
N THR A 258 -16.14 14.85 -1.61
CA THR A 258 -16.38 13.56 -0.98
C THR A 258 -17.49 12.82 -1.71
N LEU A 259 -17.19 11.65 -2.26
CA LEU A 259 -18.11 10.81 -3.03
C LEU A 259 -18.89 9.85 -2.13
N THR A 260 -18.25 9.28 -1.12
CA THR A 260 -18.88 8.40 -0.15
C THR A 260 -18.08 8.34 1.14
N VAL A 261 -18.74 8.01 2.23
CA VAL A 261 -18.16 7.79 3.55
C VAL A 261 -18.72 6.51 4.17
N THR A 262 -18.07 6.00 5.19
CA THR A 262 -18.66 4.94 6.02
C THR A 262 -19.78 5.50 6.89
N ASP A 263 -20.95 4.89 6.80
CA ASP A 263 -22.18 5.18 7.52
C ASP A 263 -23.09 3.94 7.59
N SER A 264 -24.27 4.08 8.17
CA SER A 264 -25.26 3.00 8.30
C SER A 264 -25.83 2.48 6.97
N THR A 265 -25.52 3.10 5.83
CA THR A 265 -25.99 2.66 4.50
C THR A 265 -25.06 1.62 3.85
N TRP A 266 -23.98 1.25 4.52
CA TRP A 266 -23.13 0.15 4.13
C TRP A 266 -23.75 -1.20 4.48
N GLN A 267 -23.31 -2.24 3.79
CA GLN A 267 -23.69 -3.61 4.08
C GLN A 267 -22.47 -4.44 4.41
N GLY A 268 -22.65 -5.46 5.23
CA GLY A 268 -21.58 -6.37 5.62
C GLY A 268 -22.02 -7.83 5.63
N CYS A 269 -21.06 -8.74 5.53
CA CYS A 269 -21.29 -10.18 5.71
C CYS A 269 -20.00 -10.87 6.20
N GLU A 270 -20.15 -12.13 6.64
CA GLU A 270 -19.00 -12.99 6.95
C GLU A 270 -18.20 -13.32 5.68
N SER A 271 -16.87 -13.45 5.81
CA SER A 271 -16.01 -13.83 4.69
C SER A 271 -15.72 -15.34 4.62
N GLY A 272 -15.94 -16.08 5.69
CA GLY A 272 -15.51 -17.48 5.82
C GLY A 272 -14.17 -17.64 6.55
N TYR A 273 -13.53 -16.54 6.96
CA TYR A 273 -12.33 -16.56 7.79
C TYR A 273 -12.70 -16.35 9.25
N SER A 274 -12.10 -17.16 10.14
CA SER A 274 -12.24 -17.04 11.59
C SER A 274 -10.92 -17.36 12.28
N ASP A 275 -10.71 -16.80 13.46
CA ASP A 275 -9.53 -17.10 14.28
C ASP A 275 -9.67 -18.46 14.99
N THR A 276 -8.53 -19.12 15.24
CA THR A 276 -8.39 -20.26 16.14
C THR A 276 -7.54 -19.88 17.35
N GLY A 277 -7.52 -20.72 18.39
CA GLY A 277 -6.70 -20.53 19.57
C GLY A 277 -7.12 -19.40 20.50
N THR A 278 -6.25 -19.06 21.44
CA THR A 278 -6.53 -18.07 22.49
C THR A 278 -5.43 -17.04 22.69
N TRP A 279 -4.42 -17.02 21.83
CA TRP A 279 -3.26 -16.11 21.92
C TRP A 279 -2.49 -16.23 23.25
N LYS A 280 -2.32 -17.46 23.72
CA LYS A 280 -1.52 -17.78 24.90
C LYS A 280 -0.43 -18.78 24.51
N ALA A 281 0.64 -18.84 25.27
CA ALA A 281 1.66 -19.87 25.09
C ALA A 281 1.04 -21.26 24.95
N LEU A 282 1.49 -22.03 23.97
CA LEU A 282 0.96 -23.33 23.56
C LEU A 282 -0.47 -23.31 22.97
N HIS A 283 -1.05 -22.13 22.77
CA HIS A 283 -2.37 -21.91 22.19
C HIS A 283 -2.41 -20.63 21.37
N PHE A 284 -1.37 -20.33 20.59
CA PHE A 284 -1.34 -19.11 19.79
C PHE A 284 -2.45 -19.09 18.77
N GLY A 285 -2.79 -20.22 18.18
CA GLY A 285 -3.83 -20.32 17.16
C GLY A 285 -3.37 -19.88 15.79
N GLY A 286 -4.29 -19.73 14.87
CA GLY A 286 -4.12 -19.30 13.51
C GLY A 286 -5.46 -18.94 12.91
N GLU A 287 -5.71 -19.34 11.66
CA GLU A 287 -6.94 -19.06 10.94
C GLU A 287 -7.68 -20.37 10.59
N ARG A 288 -9.01 -20.29 10.61
CA ARG A 288 -9.89 -21.30 10.02
C ARG A 288 -10.52 -20.68 8.79
N ILE A 289 -10.28 -21.28 7.63
CA ILE A 289 -10.71 -20.83 6.32
C ILE A 289 -11.74 -21.81 5.79
N ASP A 290 -13.01 -21.39 5.72
CA ASP A 290 -14.06 -22.19 5.13
C ASP A 290 -14.27 -21.77 3.67
N ALA A 291 -13.62 -22.46 2.73
CA ALA A 291 -13.68 -22.17 1.32
C ALA A 291 -15.08 -22.36 0.69
N ARG A 292 -16.03 -23.00 1.40
CA ARG A 292 -17.43 -23.04 0.98
C ARG A 292 -18.11 -21.69 1.13
N VAL A 293 -17.58 -20.83 2.03
CA VAL A 293 -18.09 -19.51 2.36
C VAL A 293 -17.24 -18.39 1.75
N VAL A 294 -15.90 -18.57 1.63
CA VAL A 294 -15.03 -17.56 1.04
C VAL A 294 -15.46 -17.22 -0.40
N PRO A 295 -15.67 -15.95 -0.77
CA PRO A 295 -15.97 -15.59 -2.14
C PRO A 295 -14.78 -15.90 -3.06
N ARG A 296 -15.04 -16.53 -4.19
CA ARG A 296 -13.99 -16.83 -5.18
C ARG A 296 -13.46 -15.58 -5.85
N GLU A 297 -14.37 -14.64 -6.10
CA GLU A 297 -14.08 -13.35 -6.70
C GLU A 297 -14.86 -12.28 -5.93
N LEU A 298 -14.24 -11.13 -5.75
CA LEU A 298 -14.86 -9.98 -5.09
C LEU A 298 -15.57 -9.08 -6.12
N VAL A 299 -16.34 -9.71 -7.01
CA VAL A 299 -17.16 -9.04 -8.03
C VAL A 299 -18.65 -9.15 -7.70
N SER A 300 -19.43 -8.18 -8.14
CA SER A 300 -20.85 -8.05 -7.79
C SER A 300 -21.64 -9.34 -8.02
N GLN A 301 -21.40 -10.07 -9.11
CA GLN A 301 -22.15 -11.31 -9.44
C GLN A 301 -21.99 -12.43 -8.40
N GLU A 302 -20.80 -12.58 -7.83
CA GLU A 302 -20.54 -13.54 -6.74
C GLU A 302 -21.07 -13.03 -5.41
N LEU A 303 -20.85 -11.75 -5.15
CA LEU A 303 -21.19 -11.11 -3.88
C LEU A 303 -22.70 -10.97 -3.69
N ASP A 304 -23.47 -10.76 -4.76
CA ASP A 304 -24.94 -10.64 -4.68
C ASP A 304 -25.65 -11.95 -4.29
N LYS A 305 -24.97 -13.09 -4.40
CA LYS A 305 -25.47 -14.39 -3.91
C LYS A 305 -25.41 -14.52 -2.39
N ARG A 306 -24.68 -13.63 -1.70
CA ARG A 306 -24.46 -13.67 -0.26
C ARG A 306 -25.59 -12.97 0.49
N LYS A 307 -25.78 -13.39 1.74
CA LYS A 307 -26.69 -12.68 2.64
C LYS A 307 -25.93 -11.48 3.21
N TRP A 308 -26.22 -10.29 2.70
CA TRP A 308 -25.74 -9.03 3.23
C TRP A 308 -26.68 -8.52 4.28
N GLU A 309 -26.12 -7.92 5.33
CA GLU A 309 -26.84 -7.30 6.43
C GLU A 309 -26.41 -5.85 6.60
N ASP A 310 -27.25 -5.05 7.22
CA ASP A 310 -26.91 -3.67 7.50
C ASP A 310 -25.80 -3.62 8.57
N VAL A 311 -24.84 -2.74 8.37
CA VAL A 311 -23.81 -2.48 9.37
C VAL A 311 -24.35 -1.60 10.49
N ILE A 312 -23.64 -1.57 11.62
CA ILE A 312 -23.90 -0.63 12.70
C ILE A 312 -22.81 0.43 12.78
N GLU A 313 -23.21 1.65 13.14
CA GLU A 313 -22.26 2.69 13.53
C GLU A 313 -21.84 2.49 14.99
N VAL A 314 -20.54 2.56 15.24
CA VAL A 314 -19.97 2.35 16.57
C VAL A 314 -19.22 3.60 17.01
N SER A 315 -19.60 4.13 18.16
CA SER A 315 -18.84 5.18 18.82
C SER A 315 -17.59 4.59 19.46
N VAL A 316 -16.43 5.07 19.03
CA VAL A 316 -15.15 4.68 19.63
C VAL A 316 -14.63 5.77 20.56
N ARG A 317 -13.84 5.37 21.54
CA ARG A 317 -13.17 6.32 22.43
C ARG A 317 -12.31 7.29 21.63
N GLU A 318 -12.31 8.54 22.00
CA GLU A 318 -11.44 9.56 21.38
C GLU A 318 -9.97 9.15 21.50
N HIS A 319 -9.28 9.21 20.39
CA HIS A 319 -7.86 8.92 20.24
C HIS A 319 -7.29 9.70 19.05
N LYS A 320 -5.98 9.83 18.98
CA LYS A 320 -5.33 10.50 17.86
C LYS A 320 -5.52 9.68 16.58
N VAL A 321 -6.02 10.30 15.52
CA VAL A 321 -6.06 9.75 14.16
C VAL A 321 -5.09 10.53 13.29
N SER A 322 -4.21 9.84 12.57
CA SER A 322 -3.19 10.50 11.74
C SER A 322 -2.79 9.64 10.54
N PRO A 323 -2.28 10.23 9.46
CA PRO A 323 -1.74 9.48 8.33
C PRO A 323 -0.66 8.47 8.74
N GLN A 324 -0.60 7.36 8.02
CA GLN A 324 0.49 6.39 8.15
C GLN A 324 1.73 6.90 7.43
N MET A 325 2.83 7.12 8.17
CA MET A 325 4.10 7.62 7.63
C MET A 325 5.17 6.54 7.46
N CYS A 326 4.98 5.34 8.02
CA CYS A 326 5.90 4.24 7.78
C CYS A 326 5.63 3.57 6.43
N GLU A 327 6.67 2.99 5.84
CA GLU A 327 6.50 2.16 4.65
C GLU A 327 5.54 0.99 4.94
N PRO A 328 4.65 0.65 3.99
CA PRO A 328 3.73 -0.47 4.17
C PRO A 328 4.47 -1.81 4.11
N ASN A 329 3.93 -2.80 4.80
CA ASN A 329 4.37 -4.18 4.64
C ASN A 329 4.02 -4.67 3.23
N GLN A 330 4.94 -5.43 2.63
CA GLN A 330 4.78 -6.05 1.31
C GLN A 330 5.44 -7.42 1.29
N ILE A 331 4.97 -8.28 0.39
CA ILE A 331 5.66 -9.55 0.12
C ILE A 331 7.02 -9.21 -0.50
N GLN A 332 8.10 -9.59 0.18
CA GLN A 332 9.46 -9.32 -0.27
C GLN A 332 10.00 -10.43 -1.17
N GLU A 333 9.67 -11.69 -0.85
CA GLU A 333 10.17 -12.87 -1.53
C GLU A 333 9.12 -13.97 -1.51
N VAL A 334 9.04 -14.74 -2.58
CA VAL A 334 8.26 -15.99 -2.66
C VAL A 334 9.24 -17.15 -2.70
N LEU A 335 9.16 -18.02 -1.71
CA LEU A 335 10.07 -19.14 -1.53
C LEU A 335 9.40 -20.44 -1.91
N THR A 336 10.20 -21.40 -2.41
CA THR A 336 9.78 -22.79 -2.56
C THR A 336 10.37 -23.64 -1.43
N PRO A 337 9.67 -24.67 -0.95
CA PRO A 337 10.22 -25.59 0.03
C PRO A 337 11.54 -26.21 -0.42
N LYS A 338 12.48 -26.37 0.51
CA LYS A 338 13.73 -27.10 0.31
C LYS A 338 13.45 -28.59 0.18
N SER A 339 12.53 -29.12 0.98
CA SER A 339 12.05 -30.49 0.88
C SER A 339 10.62 -30.64 1.37
N ILE A 340 9.94 -31.68 0.86
CA ILE A 340 8.62 -32.14 1.33
C ILE A 340 8.79 -33.62 1.57
N THR A 341 8.66 -34.05 2.82
CA THR A 341 8.91 -35.44 3.26
C THR A 341 7.63 -36.04 3.84
N PRO A 342 7.11 -37.15 3.33
CA PRO A 342 5.96 -37.81 3.92
C PRO A 342 6.35 -38.38 5.28
N LEU A 343 5.49 -38.15 6.28
CA LEU A 343 5.61 -38.73 7.64
C LEU A 343 4.61 -39.87 7.90
N GLY A 344 3.65 -40.06 6.98
CA GLY A 344 2.59 -41.04 7.03
C GLY A 344 1.71 -41.01 5.81
N GLU A 345 0.53 -41.61 5.85
CA GLU A 345 -0.39 -41.66 4.73
C GLU A 345 -0.94 -40.27 4.34
N ASP A 346 -1.23 -39.43 5.35
CA ASP A 346 -1.88 -38.11 5.18
C ASP A 346 -1.11 -36.95 5.85
N THR A 347 0.19 -37.13 6.09
CA THR A 347 1.00 -36.16 6.82
C THR A 347 2.34 -35.91 6.11
N TRP A 348 2.71 -34.66 5.96
CA TRP A 348 3.97 -34.22 5.32
C TRP A 348 4.70 -33.21 6.18
N LEU A 349 6.01 -33.32 6.24
CA LEU A 349 6.92 -32.29 6.77
C LEU A 349 7.42 -31.45 5.62
N VAL A 350 7.20 -30.14 5.73
CA VAL A 350 7.65 -29.14 4.76
C VAL A 350 8.79 -28.34 5.36
N ASP A 351 10.02 -28.53 4.85
CA ASP A 351 11.20 -27.77 5.27
C ASP A 351 11.44 -26.58 4.31
N MET A 352 11.35 -25.37 4.84
CA MET A 352 11.62 -24.15 4.08
C MET A 352 13.11 -23.78 4.05
N GLY A 353 13.98 -24.53 4.78
CA GLY A 353 15.42 -24.36 4.80
C GLY A 353 15.93 -23.15 5.58
N LYS A 354 15.05 -22.31 6.07
CA LYS A 354 15.35 -21.14 6.92
C LYS A 354 14.12 -20.72 7.75
N VAL A 355 14.37 -20.08 8.87
CA VAL A 355 13.31 -19.38 9.62
C VAL A 355 12.86 -18.18 8.81
N LEU A 356 11.55 -17.99 8.71
CA LEU A 356 10.94 -16.89 7.95
C LEU A 356 9.70 -16.37 8.66
N THR A 357 9.32 -15.14 8.33
CA THR A 357 8.04 -14.55 8.70
C THR A 357 7.21 -14.39 7.45
N GLY A 358 6.01 -15.00 7.41
CA GLY A 358 5.16 -14.96 6.23
C GLY A 358 3.99 -15.92 6.36
N TRP A 359 3.40 -16.25 5.26
CA TRP A 359 2.37 -17.26 5.09
C TRP A 359 2.70 -18.11 3.86
N PHE A 360 1.99 -19.19 3.66
CA PHE A 360 2.20 -20.11 2.54
C PHE A 360 1.02 -20.09 1.57
N GLU A 361 1.28 -20.48 0.34
CA GLU A 361 0.28 -20.82 -0.67
C GLU A 361 0.33 -22.32 -0.91
N LEU A 362 -0.78 -23.01 -0.65
CA LEU A 362 -0.91 -24.44 -0.89
C LEU A 362 -1.77 -24.68 -2.13
N ARG A 363 -1.21 -25.39 -3.11
CA ARG A 363 -1.95 -25.82 -4.29
C ARG A 363 -2.34 -27.28 -4.12
N THR A 364 -3.63 -27.54 -4.02
CA THR A 364 -4.16 -28.88 -3.85
C THR A 364 -4.81 -29.40 -5.15
N PRO A 365 -4.91 -30.72 -5.35
CA PRO A 365 -5.89 -31.26 -6.31
C PRO A 365 -7.30 -30.85 -5.87
N VAL A 366 -8.30 -31.18 -6.69
CA VAL A 366 -9.70 -31.01 -6.26
C VAL A 366 -9.98 -31.95 -5.10
N LEU A 367 -10.29 -31.36 -3.95
CA LEU A 367 -10.67 -32.07 -2.74
C LEU A 367 -12.20 -32.19 -2.66
N SER A 368 -12.70 -33.20 -1.95
CA SER A 368 -14.13 -33.30 -1.65
C SER A 368 -14.58 -32.13 -0.77
N GLU A 369 -15.82 -31.69 -0.95
CA GLU A 369 -16.41 -30.67 -0.11
C GLU A 369 -16.34 -31.06 1.37
N GLY A 370 -15.90 -30.10 2.20
CA GLY A 370 -15.72 -30.29 3.64
C GLY A 370 -14.46 -31.04 4.04
N HIS A 371 -13.60 -31.44 3.09
CA HIS A 371 -12.29 -32.01 3.42
C HIS A 371 -11.44 -30.98 4.16
N GLU A 372 -10.88 -31.36 5.30
CA GLU A 372 -10.07 -30.47 6.12
C GLU A 372 -8.57 -30.72 5.91
N ILE A 373 -7.80 -29.65 5.73
CA ILE A 373 -6.34 -29.65 5.80
C ILE A 373 -5.94 -28.82 7.01
N THR A 374 -5.15 -29.42 7.91
CA THR A 374 -4.59 -28.72 9.06
C THR A 374 -3.10 -28.54 8.85
N THR A 375 -2.59 -27.34 9.10
CA THR A 375 -1.17 -27.03 9.05
C THR A 375 -0.69 -26.58 10.41
N PHE A 376 0.50 -27.03 10.79
CA PHE A 376 1.18 -26.66 12.02
C PHE A 376 2.50 -25.96 11.66
N TYR A 377 2.88 -24.99 12.45
CA TYR A 377 4.07 -24.19 12.23
C TYR A 377 5.03 -24.30 13.40
N SER A 378 6.33 -24.36 13.10
CA SER A 378 7.38 -24.25 14.09
C SER A 378 8.68 -23.79 13.45
N ASP A 379 9.47 -23.05 14.19
CA ASP A 379 10.85 -22.69 13.87
C ASP A 379 11.86 -23.65 14.53
N TYR A 380 11.37 -24.64 15.27
CA TYR A 380 12.19 -25.60 16.00
C TYR A 380 11.75 -27.05 15.75
N MET A 381 12.71 -27.90 15.41
CA MET A 381 12.53 -29.34 15.27
C MET A 381 13.23 -30.07 16.42
N LYS A 382 12.52 -30.96 17.08
CA LYS A 382 13.03 -31.80 18.18
C LYS A 382 14.02 -32.82 17.67
N GLU A 383 14.79 -33.43 18.59
CA GLU A 383 15.78 -34.47 18.28
C GLU A 383 15.17 -35.72 17.61
N ASP A 384 13.90 -36.03 17.91
CA ASP A 384 13.16 -37.13 17.31
C ASP A 384 12.61 -36.84 15.90
N GLY A 385 12.85 -35.62 15.36
CA GLY A 385 12.40 -35.20 14.04
C GLY A 385 10.98 -34.65 14.01
N THR A 386 10.30 -34.50 15.14
CA THR A 386 8.99 -33.85 15.24
C THR A 386 9.13 -32.35 15.47
N LEU A 387 8.09 -31.59 15.10
CA LEU A 387 8.05 -30.14 15.36
C LEU A 387 7.74 -29.87 16.83
N GLU A 388 8.30 -28.80 17.38
CA GLU A 388 7.85 -28.27 18.66
C GLU A 388 6.58 -27.47 18.46
N GLU A 389 5.47 -27.93 19.00
CA GLU A 389 4.18 -27.27 18.83
C GLU A 389 3.98 -26.14 19.84
N GLN A 390 3.69 -24.94 19.34
CA GLN A 390 3.33 -23.77 20.14
C GLN A 390 1.84 -23.42 20.00
N GLY A 391 1.08 -24.28 19.32
CA GLY A 391 -0.35 -24.10 19.05
C GLY A 391 -0.63 -23.14 17.87
N GLU A 392 0.36 -22.87 17.04
CA GLU A 392 0.18 -22.13 15.78
C GLU A 392 -0.26 -23.13 14.71
N SER A 393 -1.51 -22.96 14.26
CA SER A 393 -2.08 -23.87 13.26
C SER A 393 -3.20 -23.20 12.48
N ASP A 394 -3.28 -23.48 11.18
CA ASP A 394 -4.41 -23.12 10.34
C ASP A 394 -5.21 -24.35 9.94
N VAL A 395 -6.50 -24.13 9.70
CA VAL A 395 -7.43 -25.13 9.20
C VAL A 395 -8.09 -24.61 7.93
N TYR A 396 -7.93 -25.33 6.84
CA TYR A 396 -8.61 -25.09 5.58
C TYR A 396 -9.70 -26.12 5.34
N ILE A 397 -10.91 -25.68 4.99
CA ILE A 397 -12.05 -26.53 4.64
C ILE A 397 -12.33 -26.36 3.16
N ALA A 398 -12.22 -27.44 2.40
CA ALA A 398 -12.36 -27.42 0.95
C ALA A 398 -13.80 -27.15 0.50
N SER A 399 -13.94 -26.41 -0.59
CA SER A 399 -15.23 -26.10 -1.21
C SER A 399 -15.81 -27.18 -2.11
N GLY A 400 -15.03 -28.24 -2.41
CA GLY A 400 -15.43 -29.26 -3.39
C GLY A 400 -15.29 -28.85 -4.87
N HIS A 401 -14.72 -27.67 -5.13
CA HIS A 401 -14.59 -27.13 -6.46
C HIS A 401 -13.13 -26.94 -6.88
N LYS A 402 -12.88 -26.93 -8.20
CA LYS A 402 -11.55 -26.67 -8.75
C LYS A 402 -11.15 -25.21 -8.44
N GLY A 403 -10.00 -25.03 -7.78
CA GLY A 403 -9.49 -23.70 -7.38
C GLY A 403 -10.03 -23.17 -6.05
N GLY A 404 -10.62 -24.05 -5.23
CA GLY A 404 -11.04 -23.73 -3.85
C GLY A 404 -9.98 -24.17 -2.86
#